data_5121de3a029f702fc8696fa720ec4ebf
#
_entry.id   5121de3a029f702fc8696fa720ec4ebf
#
_cell.length_a   1.000
_cell.length_b   1.000
_cell.length_c   1.000
_cell.angle_alpha   90.00
_cell.angle_beta   90.00
_cell.angle_gamma   90.00
#
_symmetry.space_group_name_H-M   'P 1'
#
loop_
_entity.id
_entity.type
_entity.pdbx_description
1 polymer ?
#
loop_
_entity_poly.entity_id
_entity_poly.type
_entity_poly.pdbx_seq_one_letter_code
_entity_poly.pdbx_strand_id
1 'polypeptide(L)'
;IQWQSSTDGATWNNIGTVSMTHSLTIPAAQSVETQYRAIITCVPSQDEITSTPVLVSMSPLVDCYCLPDITLNCTDGDLITNVTFAGINNNSTCSSATNGYTNYTTTVAPAQVEPGGSYPVSVTVGPSGEGWLYESVGVWIDYNHDGILDSLQGEYTPVGTGLNQAVTGTITIPTTALGGVTRMRVVVMASLFPLNAHVCGPLNPNENYGEMEDYSINIVVPNTTIDEITVSTINNVPAVINTYLGTLAVEATILPAAIDQS
;
A
#
# COMPACT_ATOMS: atom_id res chain seq x y z
N ILE A 1 19.31 -19.70 -27.89
CA ILE A 1 18.17 -18.84 -27.52
C ILE A 1 18.73 -17.55 -26.95
N GLN A 2 18.30 -16.40 -27.48
CA GLN A 2 18.53 -15.08 -26.92
C GLN A 2 17.22 -14.58 -26.32
N TRP A 3 17.21 -14.30 -25.02
CA TRP A 3 16.08 -13.66 -24.36
C TRP A 3 16.18 -12.14 -24.51
N GLN A 4 15.01 -11.50 -24.64
CA GLN A 4 14.90 -10.05 -24.73
C GLN A 4 13.78 -9.52 -23.84
N SER A 5 13.93 -8.29 -23.36
CA SER A 5 12.90 -7.54 -22.65
C SER A 5 12.61 -6.19 -23.29
N SER A 6 11.40 -5.70 -23.10
CA SER A 6 10.96 -4.39 -23.57
C SER A 6 9.93 -3.81 -22.59
N THR A 7 10.05 -2.52 -22.31
CA THR A 7 9.06 -1.76 -21.50
C THR A 7 8.08 -0.98 -22.37
N ASP A 8 8.33 -0.86 -23.68
CA ASP A 8 7.52 -0.09 -24.62
C ASP A 8 6.92 -0.96 -25.75
N GLY A 9 7.29 -2.25 -25.80
CA GLY A 9 6.89 -3.17 -26.87
C GLY A 9 7.58 -2.92 -28.22
N ALA A 10 8.38 -1.88 -28.34
CA ALA A 10 9.06 -1.46 -29.57
C ALA A 10 10.58 -1.64 -29.49
N THR A 11 11.18 -1.21 -28.40
CA THR A 11 12.63 -1.30 -28.16
C THR A 11 12.94 -2.57 -27.36
N TRP A 12 13.77 -3.46 -27.90
CA TRP A 12 14.08 -4.74 -27.29
C TRP A 12 15.55 -4.84 -26.88
N ASN A 13 15.78 -5.13 -25.60
CA ASN A 13 17.10 -5.28 -25.03
C ASN A 13 17.41 -6.75 -24.73
N ASN A 14 18.61 -7.19 -25.04
CA ASN A 14 19.06 -8.55 -24.76
C ASN A 14 19.22 -8.76 -23.26
N ILE A 15 18.74 -9.90 -22.78
CA ILE A 15 18.92 -10.37 -21.40
C ILE A 15 19.98 -11.45 -21.41
N GLY A 16 21.10 -11.19 -20.74
CA GLY A 16 22.21 -12.13 -20.68
C GLY A 16 22.81 -12.46 -22.05
N THR A 17 23.50 -13.61 -22.15
CA THR A 17 24.11 -14.12 -23.37
C THR A 17 23.25 -15.22 -23.97
N VAL A 18 23.45 -15.46 -25.26
CA VAL A 18 22.84 -16.61 -25.97
C VAL A 18 23.14 -17.91 -25.22
N SER A 19 22.10 -18.69 -24.98
CA SER A 19 22.19 -19.95 -24.24
C SER A 19 21.30 -21.04 -24.85
N MET A 20 21.47 -22.27 -24.40
CA MET A 20 20.58 -23.39 -24.73
C MET A 20 19.41 -23.52 -23.70
N THR A 21 19.30 -22.62 -22.75
CA THR A 21 18.32 -22.68 -21.70
C THR A 21 16.92 -22.30 -22.21
N HIS A 22 15.94 -23.15 -22.00
CA HIS A 22 14.55 -22.97 -22.46
C HIS A 22 13.70 -22.10 -21.51
N SER A 23 14.26 -21.68 -20.39
CA SER A 23 13.59 -20.87 -19.37
C SER A 23 14.39 -19.62 -19.06
N LEU A 24 13.68 -18.53 -18.80
CA LEU A 24 14.22 -17.29 -18.27
C LEU A 24 13.74 -17.13 -16.82
N THR A 25 14.70 -17.04 -15.91
CA THR A 25 14.37 -16.59 -14.54
C THR A 25 14.50 -15.08 -14.52
N ILE A 26 13.37 -14.41 -14.24
CA ILE A 26 13.35 -12.96 -14.09
C ILE A 26 13.94 -12.65 -12.72
N PRO A 27 14.94 -11.75 -12.63
CA PRO A 27 15.48 -11.32 -11.35
C PRO A 27 14.38 -10.74 -10.46
N ALA A 28 14.49 -10.95 -9.17
CA ALA A 28 13.55 -10.37 -8.20
C ALA A 28 13.48 -8.83 -8.34
N ALA A 29 12.29 -8.27 -8.02
CA ALA A 29 12.01 -6.83 -8.03
C ALA A 29 11.95 -6.18 -9.42
N GLN A 30 11.01 -6.63 -10.24
CA GLN A 30 10.56 -5.85 -11.39
C GLN A 30 9.71 -4.69 -10.90
N SER A 31 10.07 -3.46 -11.29
CA SER A 31 9.38 -2.23 -10.87
C SER A 31 8.50 -1.58 -11.95
N VAL A 32 8.53 -2.11 -13.17
CA VAL A 32 7.74 -1.63 -14.31
C VAL A 32 7.22 -2.79 -15.13
N GLU A 33 6.06 -2.59 -15.74
CA GLU A 33 5.49 -3.53 -16.70
C GLU A 33 6.48 -3.80 -17.82
N THR A 34 6.75 -5.07 -18.11
CA THR A 34 7.79 -5.48 -19.07
C THR A 34 7.32 -6.65 -19.89
N GLN A 35 7.57 -6.58 -21.18
CA GLN A 35 7.36 -7.68 -22.13
C GLN A 35 8.64 -8.48 -22.29
N TYR A 36 8.52 -9.79 -22.44
CA TYR A 36 9.60 -10.73 -22.64
C TYR A 36 9.36 -11.58 -23.88
N ARG A 37 10.42 -11.82 -24.66
CA ARG A 37 10.39 -12.72 -25.81
C ARG A 37 11.70 -13.47 -25.95
N ALA A 38 11.68 -14.55 -26.73
CA ALA A 38 12.85 -15.33 -27.10
C ALA A 38 13.10 -15.25 -28.60
N ILE A 39 14.36 -15.10 -28.99
CA ILE A 39 14.82 -15.32 -30.36
C ILE A 39 15.56 -16.67 -30.40
N ILE A 40 15.10 -17.55 -31.24
CA ILE A 40 15.69 -18.90 -31.44
C ILE A 40 16.39 -18.92 -32.77
N THR A 41 17.70 -19.15 -32.77
CA THR A 41 18.53 -19.27 -33.98
C THR A 41 18.84 -20.74 -34.24
N CYS A 42 18.58 -21.21 -35.45
CA CYS A 42 19.00 -22.53 -35.89
C CYS A 42 20.46 -22.46 -36.36
N VAL A 43 21.38 -23.09 -35.63
CA VAL A 43 22.83 -22.97 -35.88
C VAL A 43 23.26 -23.40 -37.31
N PRO A 44 22.71 -24.47 -37.90
CA PRO A 44 23.15 -24.87 -39.25
C PRO A 44 22.72 -23.91 -40.37
N SER A 45 21.48 -23.38 -40.28
CA SER A 45 20.90 -22.54 -41.33
C SER A 45 20.98 -21.04 -41.03
N GLN A 46 21.28 -20.67 -39.82
CA GLN A 46 21.22 -19.27 -39.29
C GLN A 46 19.84 -18.65 -39.38
N ASP A 47 18.79 -19.46 -39.55
CA ASP A 47 17.42 -18.98 -39.53
C ASP A 47 17.02 -18.62 -38.10
N GLU A 48 16.30 -17.52 -37.97
CA GLU A 48 15.81 -17.01 -36.68
C GLU A 48 14.28 -16.99 -36.63
N ILE A 49 13.75 -17.36 -35.50
CA ILE A 49 12.33 -17.20 -35.17
C ILE A 49 12.17 -16.49 -33.80
N THR A 50 11.28 -15.53 -33.77
CA THR A 50 10.97 -14.79 -32.55
C THR A 50 9.65 -15.28 -31.98
N SER A 51 9.63 -15.56 -30.70
CA SER A 51 8.37 -15.90 -29.98
C SER A 51 7.41 -14.71 -29.91
N THR A 52 6.13 -14.99 -29.71
CA THR A 52 5.20 -13.95 -29.26
C THR A 52 5.67 -13.41 -27.91
N PRO A 53 5.59 -12.09 -27.69
CA PRO A 53 5.91 -11.51 -26.39
C PRO A 53 4.94 -11.95 -25.30
N VAL A 54 5.45 -12.13 -24.10
CA VAL A 54 4.67 -12.34 -22.88
C VAL A 54 4.79 -11.09 -22.02
N LEU A 55 3.64 -10.50 -21.67
CA LEU A 55 3.58 -9.35 -20.77
C LEU A 55 3.63 -9.83 -19.33
N VAL A 56 4.54 -9.25 -18.56
CA VAL A 56 4.57 -9.36 -17.11
C VAL A 56 4.12 -8.01 -16.55
N SER A 57 2.88 -7.98 -16.07
CA SER A 57 2.28 -6.79 -15.46
C SER A 57 2.64 -6.69 -13.99
N MET A 58 2.67 -5.47 -13.50
CA MET A 58 2.79 -5.23 -12.07
C MET A 58 1.40 -5.31 -11.44
N SER A 59 1.26 -6.11 -10.40
CA SER A 59 0.07 -6.00 -9.54
C SER A 59 0.11 -4.67 -8.79
N PRO A 60 -1.03 -3.97 -8.64
CA PRO A 60 -1.10 -2.85 -7.72
C PRO A 60 -0.59 -3.27 -6.34
N LEU A 61 0.14 -2.38 -5.66
CA LEU A 61 0.68 -2.65 -4.32
C LEU A 61 -0.39 -3.15 -3.35
N VAL A 62 -1.60 -2.61 -3.48
CA VAL A 62 -2.77 -3.00 -2.68
C VAL A 62 -3.17 -4.48 -2.81
N ASP A 63 -2.65 -5.19 -3.81
CA ASP A 63 -2.89 -6.63 -4.03
C ASP A 63 -1.72 -7.51 -3.58
N CYS A 64 -0.63 -6.91 -3.08
CA CYS A 64 0.60 -7.63 -2.71
C CYS A 64 0.67 -8.00 -1.22
N TYR A 65 -0.32 -7.60 -0.42
CA TYR A 65 -0.31 -7.89 1.01
C TYR A 65 -0.51 -9.38 1.30
N CYS A 66 0.16 -9.85 2.34
CA CYS A 66 0.01 -11.22 2.80
C CYS A 66 -1.46 -11.53 3.14
N LEU A 67 -1.92 -12.70 2.71
CA LEU A 67 -3.15 -13.27 3.24
C LEU A 67 -2.84 -13.93 4.60
N PRO A 68 -3.82 -13.96 5.53
CA PRO A 68 -3.64 -14.70 6.77
C PRO A 68 -3.31 -16.18 6.47
N ASP A 69 -2.20 -16.66 7.02
CA ASP A 69 -1.73 -18.04 6.81
C ASP A 69 -2.40 -19.04 7.76
N ILE A 70 -3.48 -18.62 8.40
CA ILE A 70 -4.21 -19.40 9.38
C ILE A 70 -5.71 -19.28 9.17
N THR A 71 -6.41 -20.33 9.60
CA THR A 71 -7.87 -20.27 9.76
C THR A 71 -8.19 -19.63 11.08
N LEU A 72 -8.82 -18.46 11.04
CA LEU A 72 -9.43 -17.83 12.19
C LEU A 72 -10.85 -18.35 12.39
N ASN A 73 -11.21 -18.61 13.62
CA ASN A 73 -12.55 -19.00 14.00
C ASN A 73 -13.29 -17.83 14.62
N CYS A 74 -14.23 -17.26 13.89
CA CYS A 74 -15.13 -16.21 14.36
C CYS A 74 -16.54 -16.72 14.71
N THR A 75 -16.78 -18.04 14.63
CA THR A 75 -18.14 -18.58 14.73
C THR A 75 -18.68 -18.67 16.15
N ASP A 76 -17.83 -18.59 17.15
CA ASP A 76 -18.19 -18.57 18.58
C ASP A 76 -18.25 -17.17 19.18
N GLY A 77 -18.13 -16.16 18.34
CA GLY A 77 -18.37 -14.77 18.71
C GLY A 77 -17.15 -13.88 18.78
N ASP A 78 -15.96 -14.43 18.51
CA ASP A 78 -14.71 -13.65 18.41
C ASP A 78 -14.63 -12.97 17.03
N LEU A 79 -15.51 -11.99 16.80
CA LEU A 79 -15.72 -11.38 15.50
C LEU A 79 -15.82 -9.87 15.54
N ILE A 80 -15.64 -9.26 14.37
CA ILE A 80 -15.88 -7.85 14.13
C ILE A 80 -17.32 -7.68 13.64
N THR A 81 -18.09 -6.79 14.26
CA THR A 81 -19.45 -6.46 13.82
C THR A 81 -19.56 -5.06 13.23
N ASN A 82 -18.63 -4.18 13.53
CA ASN A 82 -18.53 -2.85 12.90
C ASN A 82 -17.13 -2.29 13.03
N VAL A 83 -16.67 -1.63 11.96
CA VAL A 83 -15.45 -0.80 11.96
C VAL A 83 -15.81 0.62 11.56
N THR A 84 -15.41 1.59 12.40
CA THR A 84 -15.48 3.01 12.08
C THR A 84 -14.09 3.63 12.12
N PHE A 85 -13.70 4.30 11.03
CA PHE A 85 -12.41 5.00 10.92
C PHE A 85 -12.42 6.00 9.76
N ALA A 86 -12.20 7.28 10.01
CA ALA A 86 -11.96 8.32 9.00
C ALA A 86 -12.89 8.24 7.77
N GLY A 87 -14.20 8.10 7.99
CA GLY A 87 -15.23 7.98 6.97
C GLY A 87 -15.66 6.54 6.66
N ILE A 88 -14.89 5.53 7.02
CA ILE A 88 -15.36 4.15 7.03
C ILE A 88 -16.40 4.00 8.14
N ASN A 89 -17.51 3.33 7.83
CA ASN A 89 -18.49 2.81 8.78
C ASN A 89 -19.08 1.53 8.16
N ASN A 90 -18.43 0.41 8.43
CA ASN A 90 -18.76 -0.87 7.83
C ASN A 90 -19.30 -1.83 8.88
N ASN A 91 -20.53 -2.34 8.67
CA ASN A 91 -21.06 -3.45 9.44
C ASN A 91 -20.68 -4.76 8.78
N SER A 92 -20.25 -5.72 9.58
CA SER A 92 -19.79 -7.02 9.13
C SER A 92 -20.39 -8.16 9.97
N THR A 93 -20.09 -9.35 9.55
CA THR A 93 -20.46 -10.59 10.24
C THR A 93 -19.34 -11.59 10.05
N CYS A 94 -19.26 -12.59 10.92
CA CYS A 94 -18.25 -13.63 10.84
C CYS A 94 -18.10 -14.22 9.42
N SER A 95 -16.91 -14.17 8.87
CA SER A 95 -16.54 -14.70 7.56
C SER A 95 -16.00 -16.12 7.62
N SER A 96 -16.76 -17.04 8.21
CA SER A 96 -16.36 -18.43 8.39
C SER A 96 -16.02 -19.15 7.07
N ALA A 97 -16.68 -18.78 5.96
CA ALA A 97 -16.40 -19.33 4.63
C ALA A 97 -15.02 -18.95 4.07
N THR A 98 -14.41 -17.90 4.60
CA THR A 98 -13.10 -17.38 4.22
C THR A 98 -12.09 -17.43 5.38
N ASN A 99 -12.28 -18.39 6.28
CA ASN A 99 -11.38 -18.63 7.41
C ASN A 99 -11.21 -17.41 8.32
N GLY A 100 -12.30 -16.65 8.57
CA GLY A 100 -12.26 -15.47 9.42
C GLY A 100 -11.52 -14.27 8.80
N TYR A 101 -11.40 -14.21 7.48
CA TYR A 101 -10.81 -13.07 6.77
C TYR A 101 -11.76 -12.50 5.73
N THR A 102 -11.91 -11.17 5.71
CA THR A 102 -12.68 -10.48 4.68
C THR A 102 -11.90 -9.28 4.12
N ASN A 103 -11.90 -9.19 2.79
CA ASN A 103 -11.29 -8.06 2.07
C ASN A 103 -12.39 -7.08 1.60
N TYR A 104 -12.47 -5.92 2.23
CA TYR A 104 -13.41 -4.84 1.91
C TYR A 104 -12.80 -3.75 1.01
N THR A 105 -11.58 -3.89 0.53
CA THR A 105 -10.87 -2.83 -0.21
C THR A 105 -11.57 -2.39 -1.49
N THR A 106 -12.40 -3.24 -2.08
CA THR A 106 -13.14 -2.95 -3.32
C THR A 106 -14.63 -2.61 -3.09
N THR A 107 -15.15 -2.88 -1.90
CA THR A 107 -16.58 -2.74 -1.58
C THR A 107 -16.87 -1.59 -0.62
N VAL A 108 -15.89 -1.17 0.15
CA VAL A 108 -15.96 -0.02 1.07
C VAL A 108 -15.08 1.09 0.52
N ALA A 109 -15.62 2.32 0.49
CA ALA A 109 -14.85 3.48 0.04
C ALA A 109 -13.62 3.71 0.94
N PRO A 110 -12.45 4.09 0.37
CA PRO A 110 -11.24 4.32 1.14
C PRO A 110 -11.43 5.44 2.19
N ALA A 111 -10.93 5.21 3.40
CA ALA A 111 -10.78 6.27 4.39
C ALA A 111 -9.86 7.38 3.86
N GLN A 112 -10.18 8.63 4.22
CA GLN A 112 -9.34 9.77 3.83
C GLN A 112 -8.61 10.29 5.07
N VAL A 113 -7.30 10.25 5.04
CA VAL A 113 -6.43 10.66 6.14
C VAL A 113 -5.28 11.53 5.65
N GLU A 114 -4.71 12.35 6.53
CA GLU A 114 -3.58 13.22 6.22
C GLU A 114 -2.37 12.87 7.10
N PRO A 115 -1.14 12.99 6.61
CA PRO A 115 0.07 12.85 7.43
C PRO A 115 0.03 13.82 8.63
N GLY A 116 0.35 13.32 9.83
CA GLY A 116 0.27 14.07 11.09
C GLY A 116 -1.13 14.19 11.67
N GLY A 117 -2.18 13.77 10.96
CA GLY A 117 -3.56 13.74 11.46
C GLY A 117 -3.77 12.64 12.51
N SER A 118 -4.73 12.87 13.41
CA SER A 118 -5.15 11.89 14.41
C SER A 118 -6.65 11.63 14.27
N TYR A 119 -7.02 10.37 14.14
CA TYR A 119 -8.37 9.96 13.82
C TYR A 119 -8.88 8.95 14.84
N PRO A 120 -10.13 9.11 15.33
CA PRO A 120 -10.72 8.11 16.19
C PRO A 120 -10.97 6.83 15.39
N VAL A 121 -10.71 5.69 16.02
CA VAL A 121 -11.08 4.36 15.53
C VAL A 121 -12.00 3.70 16.54
N SER A 122 -13.01 2.98 16.04
CA SER A 122 -13.89 2.16 16.84
C SER A 122 -14.13 0.83 16.13
N VAL A 123 -13.88 -0.26 16.84
CA VAL A 123 -14.12 -1.63 16.37
C VAL A 123 -15.09 -2.28 17.35
N THR A 124 -16.29 -2.64 16.90
CA THR A 124 -17.26 -3.35 17.71
C THR A 124 -16.99 -4.84 17.61
N VAL A 125 -16.73 -5.46 18.75
CA VAL A 125 -16.41 -6.88 18.89
C VAL A 125 -17.55 -7.66 19.50
N GLY A 126 -17.68 -8.93 19.10
CA GLY A 126 -18.70 -9.83 19.66
C GLY A 126 -20.03 -9.84 18.88
N PRO A 127 -21.06 -10.55 19.36
CA PRO A 127 -21.14 -11.15 20.70
C PRO A 127 -20.33 -12.45 20.80
N SER A 128 -19.38 -12.50 21.70
CA SER A 128 -18.65 -13.72 22.03
C SER A 128 -19.47 -14.66 22.88
N GLY A 129 -19.25 -15.95 22.70
CA GLY A 129 -19.88 -16.99 23.46
C GLY A 129 -19.49 -17.04 24.95
N GLU A 130 -20.04 -17.99 25.68
CA GLU A 130 -19.72 -18.15 27.09
C GLU A 130 -18.27 -18.64 27.28
N GLY A 131 -17.52 -17.98 28.13
CA GLY A 131 -16.25 -18.48 28.66
C GLY A 131 -15.00 -17.71 28.29
N TRP A 132 -15.05 -16.78 27.35
CA TRP A 132 -13.94 -15.87 27.05
C TRP A 132 -14.19 -14.48 27.63
N LEU A 133 -13.14 -13.81 28.07
CA LEU A 133 -13.28 -12.58 28.82
C LEU A 133 -12.78 -11.33 28.09
N TYR A 134 -12.01 -11.48 27.02
CA TYR A 134 -11.36 -10.33 26.38
C TYR A 134 -11.08 -10.58 24.91
N GLU A 135 -11.45 -9.61 24.08
CA GLU A 135 -11.05 -9.46 22.69
C GLU A 135 -9.98 -8.38 22.60
N SER A 136 -8.83 -8.66 22.02
CA SER A 136 -7.84 -7.65 21.70
C SER A 136 -8.02 -7.16 20.26
N VAL A 137 -7.95 -5.85 20.07
CA VAL A 137 -8.09 -5.18 18.79
C VAL A 137 -6.78 -4.51 18.42
N GLY A 138 -6.29 -4.83 17.21
CA GLY A 138 -5.12 -4.20 16.60
C GLY A 138 -5.42 -3.70 15.20
N VAL A 139 -4.77 -2.61 14.81
CA VAL A 139 -4.85 -2.06 13.46
C VAL A 139 -3.47 -1.85 12.91
N TRP A 140 -3.24 -2.29 11.68
CA TRP A 140 -2.03 -2.05 10.90
C TRP A 140 -2.36 -1.19 9.70
N ILE A 141 -1.47 -0.24 9.38
CA ILE A 141 -1.55 0.59 8.18
C ILE A 141 -0.15 0.66 7.58
N ASP A 142 -0.03 0.27 6.31
CA ASP A 142 1.23 0.38 5.56
C ASP A 142 1.48 1.84 5.18
N TYR A 143 2.29 2.54 5.99
CA TYR A 143 2.58 3.95 5.78
C TYR A 143 3.73 4.21 4.80
N ASN A 144 4.58 3.22 4.56
CA ASN A 144 5.77 3.33 3.72
C ASN A 144 5.56 2.74 2.32
N HIS A 145 4.39 2.13 2.06
CA HIS A 145 3.99 1.51 0.80
C HIS A 145 4.95 0.40 0.34
N ASP A 146 5.49 -0.39 1.27
CA ASP A 146 6.35 -1.52 0.91
C ASP A 146 5.58 -2.84 0.73
N GLY A 147 4.27 -2.85 1.00
CA GLY A 147 3.40 -4.04 0.89
C GLY A 147 3.49 -4.98 2.08
N ILE A 148 4.18 -4.59 3.13
CA ILE A 148 4.34 -5.34 4.37
C ILE A 148 3.64 -4.56 5.49
N LEU A 149 2.87 -5.23 6.31
CA LEU A 149 2.29 -4.65 7.52
C LEU A 149 3.22 -4.98 8.68
N ASP A 150 4.08 -4.02 9.06
CA ASP A 150 5.17 -4.25 10.01
C ASP A 150 4.97 -3.44 11.31
N SER A 151 4.86 -4.15 12.42
CA SER A 151 4.76 -3.52 13.74
C SER A 151 6.04 -2.82 14.20
N LEU A 152 7.21 -3.20 13.66
CA LEU A 152 8.49 -2.58 14.01
C LEU A 152 8.71 -1.24 13.31
N GLN A 153 8.02 -0.98 12.21
CA GLN A 153 8.10 0.28 11.46
C GLN A 153 7.05 1.31 11.88
N GLY A 154 6.35 1.06 12.98
CA GLY A 154 5.34 2.00 13.52
C GLY A 154 3.98 1.93 12.81
N GLU A 155 3.73 0.87 12.07
CA GLU A 155 2.47 0.65 11.32
C GLU A 155 1.38 0.01 12.15
N TYR A 156 1.73 -0.50 13.32
CA TYR A 156 0.81 -1.12 14.26
C TYR A 156 0.29 -0.14 15.31
N THR A 157 -1.02 -0.12 15.49
CA THR A 157 -1.70 0.59 16.59
C THR A 157 -2.50 -0.41 17.42
N PRO A 158 -2.17 -0.63 18.71
CA PRO A 158 -3.04 -1.34 19.63
C PRO A 158 -4.24 -0.44 19.95
N VAL A 159 -5.45 -0.87 19.55
CA VAL A 159 -6.67 -0.10 19.82
C VAL A 159 -7.12 -0.29 21.26
N GLY A 160 -7.09 -1.52 21.74
CA GLY A 160 -7.48 -1.85 23.11
C GLY A 160 -8.04 -3.26 23.24
N THR A 161 -8.69 -3.49 24.35
CA THR A 161 -9.39 -4.75 24.66
C THR A 161 -10.84 -4.49 25.06
N GLY A 162 -11.72 -5.40 24.74
CA GLY A 162 -13.13 -5.31 25.10
C GLY A 162 -13.83 -6.65 24.98
N LEU A 163 -15.09 -6.69 25.38
CA LEU A 163 -15.97 -7.84 25.23
C LEU A 163 -17.39 -7.35 24.90
N ASN A 164 -17.95 -7.79 23.79
CA ASN A 164 -19.32 -7.47 23.39
C ASN A 164 -19.62 -5.95 23.36
N GLN A 165 -18.66 -5.15 22.95
CA GLN A 165 -18.72 -3.70 22.93
C GLN A 165 -17.84 -3.08 21.87
N ALA A 166 -17.98 -1.79 21.66
CA ALA A 166 -17.06 -1.01 20.87
C ALA A 166 -15.73 -0.80 21.63
N VAL A 167 -14.62 -1.24 21.02
CA VAL A 167 -13.27 -0.94 21.48
C VAL A 167 -12.79 0.29 20.71
N THR A 168 -12.43 1.33 21.43
CA THR A 168 -12.13 2.64 20.84
C THR A 168 -10.69 3.07 21.11
N GLY A 169 -10.11 3.75 20.15
CA GLY A 169 -8.76 4.29 20.23
C GLY A 169 -8.56 5.48 19.29
N THR A 170 -7.31 5.88 19.12
CA THR A 170 -6.91 6.93 18.19
C THR A 170 -5.72 6.44 17.38
N ILE A 171 -5.81 6.59 16.07
CA ILE A 171 -4.69 6.32 15.15
C ILE A 171 -4.12 7.65 14.72
N THR A 172 -2.82 7.84 14.93
CA THR A 172 -2.08 9.01 14.45
C THR A 172 -1.25 8.62 13.23
N ILE A 173 -1.53 9.27 12.12
CA ILE A 173 -0.80 9.04 10.86
C ILE A 173 0.58 9.67 10.97
N PRO A 174 1.68 8.94 10.75
CA PRO A 174 3.01 9.52 10.76
C PRO A 174 3.14 10.69 9.77
N THR A 175 3.89 11.73 10.14
CA THR A 175 4.18 12.84 9.22
C THR A 175 5.01 12.40 8.02
N THR A 176 5.66 11.25 8.10
CA THR A 176 6.47 10.62 7.05
C THR A 176 5.67 9.66 6.17
N ALA A 177 4.37 9.47 6.44
CA ALA A 177 3.53 8.58 5.66
C ALA A 177 3.48 9.01 4.20
N LEU A 178 3.63 8.04 3.29
CA LEU A 178 3.61 8.29 1.86
C LEU A 178 2.17 8.50 1.38
N GLY A 179 1.99 9.46 0.47
CA GLY A 179 0.68 9.76 -0.13
C GLY A 179 0.22 8.69 -1.10
N GLY A 180 -1.09 8.46 -1.16
CA GLY A 180 -1.72 7.51 -2.06
C GLY A 180 -2.56 6.46 -1.34
N VAL A 181 -3.05 5.49 -2.11
CA VAL A 181 -3.89 4.41 -1.58
C VAL A 181 -3.03 3.30 -1.03
N THR A 182 -3.29 2.92 0.21
CA THR A 182 -2.62 1.83 0.92
C THR A 182 -3.62 0.96 1.67
N ARG A 183 -3.11 -0.04 2.41
CA ARG A 183 -3.88 -1.02 3.15
C ARG A 183 -3.97 -0.67 4.64
N MET A 184 -5.18 -0.84 5.18
CA MET A 184 -5.42 -0.99 6.61
C MET A 184 -5.94 -2.40 6.89
N ARG A 185 -5.38 -3.07 7.87
CA ARG A 185 -5.86 -4.34 8.41
C ARG A 185 -6.32 -4.17 9.83
N VAL A 186 -7.55 -4.57 10.10
CA VAL A 186 -8.14 -4.64 11.45
C VAL A 186 -8.15 -6.10 11.87
N VAL A 187 -7.65 -6.37 13.06
CA VAL A 187 -7.59 -7.72 13.63
C VAL A 187 -8.25 -7.72 15.00
N VAL A 188 -9.13 -8.66 15.21
CA VAL A 188 -9.71 -8.98 16.51
C VAL A 188 -9.33 -10.41 16.88
N MET A 189 -8.91 -10.62 18.10
CA MET A 189 -8.56 -11.94 18.61
C MET A 189 -8.90 -12.11 20.07
N ALA A 190 -9.30 -13.33 20.42
CA ALA A 190 -9.43 -13.81 21.79
C ALA A 190 -8.06 -13.82 22.47
N SER A 191 -7.56 -12.69 22.91
CA SER A 191 -6.24 -12.54 23.51
C SER A 191 -6.25 -11.44 24.58
N LEU A 192 -5.43 -11.61 25.60
CA LEU A 192 -5.18 -10.58 26.64
C LEU A 192 -4.03 -9.63 26.26
N PHE A 193 -3.30 -9.90 25.20
CA PHE A 193 -2.07 -9.21 24.86
C PHE A 193 -2.18 -8.46 23.54
N PRO A 194 -1.40 -7.37 23.35
CA PRO A 194 -1.30 -6.70 22.09
C PRO A 194 -0.95 -7.66 20.94
N LEU A 195 -1.58 -7.49 19.79
CA LEU A 195 -1.51 -8.42 18.65
C LEU A 195 -0.33 -8.16 17.70
N ASN A 196 0.69 -7.43 18.15
CA ASN A 196 1.76 -6.89 17.32
C ASN A 196 2.54 -7.90 16.43
N ALA A 197 2.38 -9.19 16.67
CA ALA A 197 3.06 -10.26 15.90
C ALA A 197 2.12 -11.01 14.95
N HIS A 198 0.84 -10.63 14.84
CA HIS A 198 -0.19 -11.50 14.27
C HIS A 198 -0.82 -11.01 12.96
N VAL A 199 -0.15 -10.12 12.25
CA VAL A 199 -0.74 -9.52 11.03
C VAL A 199 -0.81 -10.47 9.85
N CYS A 200 0.15 -11.37 9.69
CA CYS A 200 0.23 -12.33 8.57
C CYS A 200 0.80 -13.68 8.98
N GLY A 201 1.44 -13.73 10.13
CA GLY A 201 2.13 -14.93 10.62
C GLY A 201 1.21 -15.90 11.35
N PRO A 202 1.72 -17.11 11.64
CA PRO A 202 1.00 -18.05 12.46
C PRO A 202 0.78 -17.41 13.83
N LEU A 203 -0.45 -17.17 14.13
CA LEU A 203 -0.90 -17.01 15.49
C LEU A 203 -0.47 -18.28 16.24
N ASN A 204 -0.30 -18.17 17.53
CA ASN A 204 -0.08 -19.37 18.34
C ASN A 204 -1.05 -20.44 17.85
N PRO A 205 -0.59 -21.65 17.44
CA PRO A 205 -1.45 -22.67 16.84
C PRO A 205 -2.59 -23.13 17.77
N ASN A 206 -2.63 -22.66 18.98
CA ASN A 206 -3.70 -22.92 19.97
C ASN A 206 -4.65 -21.72 20.15
N GLU A 207 -4.45 -20.60 19.45
CA GLU A 207 -5.23 -19.36 19.60
C GLU A 207 -5.65 -18.87 18.21
N ASN A 208 -6.62 -19.56 17.61
CA ASN A 208 -7.14 -19.23 16.29
C ASN A 208 -8.55 -18.61 16.33
N TYR A 209 -8.97 -18.09 17.48
CA TYR A 209 -10.24 -17.41 17.65
C TYR A 209 -10.11 -15.93 17.34
N GLY A 210 -10.87 -15.47 16.33
CA GLY A 210 -10.80 -14.08 15.89
C GLY A 210 -11.24 -13.88 14.46
N GLU A 211 -11.08 -12.65 13.99
CA GLU A 211 -11.41 -12.20 12.63
C GLU A 211 -10.43 -11.13 12.15
N MET A 212 -10.22 -11.08 10.83
CA MET A 212 -9.42 -10.05 10.15
C MET A 212 -10.21 -9.40 9.02
N GLU A 213 -10.10 -8.09 8.90
CA GLU A 213 -10.73 -7.30 7.84
C GLU A 213 -9.73 -6.33 7.22
N ASP A 214 -9.69 -6.31 5.88
CA ASP A 214 -8.85 -5.39 5.12
C ASP A 214 -9.68 -4.27 4.49
N TYR A 215 -9.16 -3.04 4.58
CA TYR A 215 -9.73 -1.81 4.03
C TYR A 215 -8.70 -1.03 3.24
N SER A 216 -9.16 -0.19 2.31
CA SER A 216 -8.30 0.80 1.65
C SER A 216 -8.28 2.10 2.45
N ILE A 217 -7.11 2.73 2.52
CA ILE A 217 -6.91 4.08 3.04
C ILE A 217 -6.26 4.92 1.94
N ASN A 218 -6.72 6.14 1.74
CA ASN A 218 -6.07 7.12 0.90
C ASN A 218 -5.40 8.17 1.80
N ILE A 219 -4.08 8.18 1.81
CA ILE A 219 -3.28 9.17 2.52
C ILE A 219 -3.17 10.39 1.61
N VAL A 220 -3.87 11.45 1.96
CA VAL A 220 -3.90 12.71 1.22
C VAL A 220 -2.78 13.60 1.74
N VAL A 221 -1.71 13.70 0.99
CA VAL A 221 -0.68 14.70 1.29
C VAL A 221 -1.22 16.05 0.85
N PRO A 222 -1.39 17.00 1.77
CA PRO A 222 -1.82 18.34 1.37
C PRO A 222 -0.89 18.87 0.30
N ASN A 223 -1.45 19.20 -0.85
CA ASN A 223 -0.69 19.92 -1.85
C ASN A 223 -0.42 21.31 -1.27
N THR A 224 0.75 21.51 -0.72
CA THR A 224 1.22 22.85 -0.36
C THR A 224 1.52 23.61 -1.64
N THR A 225 0.48 23.85 -2.44
CA THR A 225 0.56 24.91 -3.44
C THR A 225 0.74 26.19 -2.64
N ILE A 226 1.82 26.89 -2.92
CA ILE A 226 1.94 28.27 -2.48
C ILE A 226 0.86 29.02 -3.24
N ASP A 227 -0.29 29.23 -2.60
CA ASP A 227 -1.46 29.85 -3.23
C ASP A 227 -1.19 31.29 -3.65
N GLU A 228 -0.17 31.92 -3.11
CA GLU A 228 0.25 33.26 -3.48
C GLU A 228 1.76 33.44 -3.33
N ILE A 229 2.46 33.59 -4.45
CA ILE A 229 3.81 34.09 -4.46
C ILE A 229 3.72 35.57 -4.84
N THR A 230 3.90 36.47 -3.87
CA THR A 230 4.06 37.89 -4.17
C THR A 230 5.41 38.09 -4.85
N VAL A 231 5.39 38.20 -6.16
CA VAL A 231 6.59 38.53 -6.93
C VAL A 231 6.82 40.02 -6.79
N SER A 232 7.83 40.43 -5.98
CA SER A 232 8.32 41.78 -5.99
C SER A 232 9.24 41.97 -7.19
N THR A 233 8.99 43.00 -7.98
CA THR A 233 9.92 43.39 -9.05
C THR A 233 11.14 44.07 -8.45
N ILE A 234 12.32 43.56 -8.72
CA ILE A 234 13.56 44.25 -8.43
C ILE A 234 13.93 45.00 -9.72
N ASN A 235 13.93 46.31 -9.66
CA ASN A 235 14.28 47.18 -10.79
C ASN A 235 13.43 46.94 -12.06
N ASN A 236 12.12 46.73 -11.92
CA ASN A 236 11.18 46.46 -13.03
C ASN A 236 11.49 45.23 -13.87
N VAL A 237 12.28 44.30 -13.37
CA VAL A 237 12.50 43.00 -14.05
C VAL A 237 11.50 41.99 -13.52
N PRO A 238 10.66 41.38 -14.36
CA PRO A 238 9.74 40.33 -13.93
C PRO A 238 10.55 39.09 -13.51
N ALA A 239 10.24 38.55 -12.33
CA ALA A 239 10.75 37.25 -11.90
C ALA A 239 9.78 36.14 -12.33
N VAL A 240 10.30 35.06 -12.89
CA VAL A 240 9.52 33.86 -13.20
C VAL A 240 9.78 32.83 -12.12
N ILE A 241 8.73 32.39 -11.47
CA ILE A 241 8.80 31.34 -10.43
C ILE A 241 8.22 30.06 -11.01
N ASN A 242 9.03 29.03 -11.10
CA ASN A 242 8.60 27.70 -11.47
C ASN A 242 8.53 26.82 -10.23
N THR A 243 7.34 26.30 -9.93
CA THR A 243 7.14 25.31 -8.87
C THR A 243 7.19 23.90 -9.47
N TYR A 244 8.14 23.09 -9.03
CA TYR A 244 8.18 21.65 -9.29
C TYR A 244 7.89 20.90 -8.00
N LEU A 245 7.06 19.85 -8.09
CA LEU A 245 6.67 18.93 -7.01
C LEU A 245 7.62 18.92 -5.80
N GLY A 246 7.30 19.69 -4.77
CA GLY A 246 8.02 19.74 -3.51
C GLY A 246 9.32 20.55 -3.46
N THR A 247 9.76 21.15 -4.56
CA THR A 247 10.95 21.99 -4.61
C THR A 247 10.62 23.33 -5.25
N LEU A 248 10.82 24.42 -4.52
CA LEU A 248 10.72 25.78 -5.07
C LEU A 248 12.06 26.15 -5.71
N ALA A 249 12.11 26.20 -7.04
CA ALA A 249 13.22 26.78 -7.78
C ALA A 249 12.83 28.18 -8.23
N VAL A 250 13.58 29.19 -7.78
CA VAL A 250 13.42 30.57 -8.25
C VAL A 250 14.52 30.83 -9.27
N GLU A 251 14.15 30.92 -10.56
CA GLU A 251 15.03 31.40 -11.61
C GLU A 251 14.73 32.88 -11.87
N ALA A 252 15.68 33.75 -11.56
CA ALA A 252 15.63 35.14 -11.96
C ALA A 252 16.44 35.34 -13.24
N THR A 253 15.76 35.61 -14.35
CA THR A 253 16.42 36.04 -15.60
C THR A 253 16.57 37.55 -15.53
N ILE A 254 17.78 38.01 -15.34
CA ILE A 254 18.11 39.44 -15.43
C ILE A 254 18.31 39.77 -16.91
N LEU A 255 17.32 40.40 -17.51
CA LEU A 255 17.52 41.01 -18.84
C LEU A 255 18.38 42.26 -18.67
N PRO A 256 19.47 42.41 -19.44
CA PRO A 256 20.26 43.63 -19.38
C PRO A 256 19.36 44.84 -19.72
N ALA A 257 19.40 45.83 -18.87
CA ALA A 257 18.73 47.10 -19.18
C ALA A 257 19.29 47.63 -20.51
N ALA A 258 18.38 47.98 -21.42
CA ALA A 258 18.78 48.68 -22.64
C ALA A 258 19.55 49.91 -22.22
N ILE A 259 20.82 49.97 -22.55
CA ILE A 259 21.61 51.17 -22.37
C ILE A 259 21.10 52.17 -23.41
N ASP A 260 20.32 53.13 -22.95
CA ASP A 260 19.93 54.24 -23.79
C ASP A 260 21.19 55.03 -24.08
N GLN A 261 21.71 54.89 -25.28
CA GLN A 261 22.82 55.69 -25.81
C GLN A 261 22.21 56.97 -26.40
N SER A 262 21.99 57.97 -25.59
CA SER A 262 21.79 59.33 -26.06
C SER A 262 23.11 60.11 -26.16
#